data_fed60871d2f73d82789143fd25bc4de4
#
_entry.id   fed60871d2f73d82789143fd25bc4de4
#
_cell.length_a   1.000
_cell.length_b   1.000
_cell.length_c   1.000
_cell.angle_alpha   90.00
_cell.angle_beta   90.00
_cell.angle_gamma   90.00
#
_symmetry.space_group_name_H-M   'P 1'
#
loop_
_entity.id
_entity.type
_entity.pdbx_description
1 polymer ?
#
loop_
_entity_poly.entity_id
_entity_poly.type
_entity_poly.pdbx_seq_one_letter_code
_entity_poly.pdbx_strand_id
1 'polypeptide(L)'
;ESAFTEKRSRFISHIWRVETEAEARERIEEMKKRYYDARHNCWCYLLQEGGVVRYSDDGEPQGTAGQPMLNVFQRESVTNVCCVVTRYFGGVLLGAGGLTRAYTKGAKDALDAVGISTMSLWTLWDVPCTYPLFERVKLEITACGGVVRDTEYGADIRLRAAFPAGGAEQFVPRLTELSAGSLAMEAAGEEFLPGLRESANGT
;
A
#
# COMPACT_ATOMS: atom_id res chain seq x y z
N GLU A 1 -1.48 12.01 -2.88
CA GLU A 1 -2.05 13.01 -3.80
C GLU A 1 -1.02 13.38 -4.86
N SER A 2 -1.45 13.44 -6.12
CA SER A 2 -0.65 14.01 -7.21
C SER A 2 -1.51 14.98 -8.04
N ALA A 3 -0.90 15.93 -8.71
CA ALA A 3 -1.63 16.87 -9.56
C ALA A 3 -0.79 17.30 -10.77
N PHE A 4 -1.45 17.54 -11.90
CA PHE A 4 -0.84 18.08 -13.09
C PHE A 4 -1.85 18.89 -13.92
N THR A 5 -1.34 19.61 -14.91
CA THR A 5 -2.17 20.39 -15.85
C THR A 5 -1.92 19.91 -17.27
N GLU A 6 -2.99 19.66 -18.03
CA GLU A 6 -2.95 19.32 -19.44
C GLU A 6 -3.94 20.19 -20.22
N LYS A 7 -3.46 20.93 -21.22
CA LYS A 7 -4.26 21.88 -22.03
C LYS A 7 -5.19 22.76 -21.15
N ARG A 8 -4.64 23.36 -20.10
CA ARG A 8 -5.32 24.18 -19.08
C ARG A 8 -6.30 23.44 -18.18
N SER A 9 -6.63 22.17 -18.44
CA SER A 9 -7.40 21.34 -17.49
C SER A 9 -6.49 20.90 -16.35
N ARG A 10 -6.93 21.07 -15.09
CA ARG A 10 -6.21 20.60 -13.91
C ARG A 10 -6.76 19.24 -13.50
N PHE A 11 -5.88 18.30 -13.29
CA PHE A 11 -6.17 16.96 -12.79
C PHE A 11 -5.55 16.80 -11.41
N ILE A 12 -6.32 16.31 -10.44
CA ILE A 12 -5.88 16.05 -9.06
C ILE A 12 -6.25 14.59 -8.75
N SER A 13 -5.26 13.80 -8.42
CA SER A 13 -5.43 12.36 -8.20
C SER A 13 -5.19 12.00 -6.75
N HIS A 14 -6.08 11.21 -6.19
CA HIS A 14 -6.00 10.66 -4.85
C HIS A 14 -6.09 9.14 -4.92
N ILE A 15 -5.34 8.47 -4.07
CA ILE A 15 -5.30 7.01 -3.99
C ILE A 15 -5.29 6.57 -2.52
N TRP A 16 -5.99 5.48 -2.21
CA TRP A 16 -6.05 4.89 -0.87
C TRP A 16 -6.04 3.37 -0.97
N ARG A 17 -5.47 2.73 0.05
CA ARG A 17 -5.75 1.34 0.34
C ARG A 17 -7.16 1.25 0.92
N VAL A 18 -7.96 0.32 0.40
CA VAL A 18 -9.32 0.00 0.86
C VAL A 18 -9.51 -1.51 0.84
N GLU A 19 -10.24 -2.05 1.79
CA GLU A 19 -10.49 -3.49 1.87
C GLU A 19 -11.95 -3.84 1.56
N THR A 20 -12.86 -2.86 1.66
CA THR A 20 -14.29 -3.03 1.45
C THR A 20 -14.87 -2.03 0.46
N GLU A 21 -16.03 -2.38 -0.14
CA GLU A 21 -16.79 -1.43 -0.98
C GLU A 21 -17.28 -0.23 -0.16
N ALA A 22 -17.56 -0.40 1.13
CA ALA A 22 -18.00 0.68 2.00
C ALA A 22 -16.91 1.74 2.15
N GLU A 23 -15.68 1.32 2.44
CA GLU A 23 -14.51 2.21 2.51
C GLU A 23 -14.25 2.91 1.18
N ALA A 24 -14.30 2.19 0.05
CA ALA A 24 -14.11 2.78 -1.27
C ALA A 24 -15.15 3.88 -1.55
N ARG A 25 -16.41 3.62 -1.25
CA ARG A 25 -17.51 4.59 -1.41
C ARG A 25 -17.35 5.81 -0.52
N GLU A 26 -16.91 5.62 0.73
CA GLU A 26 -16.62 6.72 1.66
C GLU A 26 -15.55 7.66 1.08
N ARG A 27 -14.46 7.12 0.54
CA ARG A 27 -13.40 7.91 -0.10
C ARG A 27 -13.88 8.67 -1.34
N ILE A 28 -14.72 8.03 -2.16
CA ILE A 28 -15.31 8.66 -3.34
C ILE A 28 -16.20 9.84 -2.92
N GLU A 29 -17.09 9.64 -1.95
CA GLU A 29 -17.98 10.69 -1.46
C GLU A 29 -17.22 11.83 -0.75
N GLU A 30 -16.14 11.52 -0.03
CA GLU A 30 -15.24 12.52 0.54
C GLU A 30 -14.66 13.43 -0.55
N MET A 31 -14.18 12.86 -1.65
CA MET A 31 -13.62 13.63 -2.76
C MET A 31 -14.67 14.44 -3.51
N LYS A 32 -15.86 13.89 -3.74
CA LYS A 32 -16.97 14.65 -4.33
C LYS A 32 -17.38 15.85 -3.46
N LYS A 33 -17.36 15.70 -2.14
CA LYS A 33 -17.63 16.82 -1.20
C LYS A 33 -16.49 17.84 -1.21
N ARG A 34 -15.24 17.38 -1.19
CA ARG A 34 -14.05 18.23 -1.20
C ARG A 34 -13.93 19.06 -2.47
N TYR A 35 -14.24 18.45 -3.61
CA TYR A 35 -14.16 19.05 -4.94
C TYR A 35 -15.54 19.18 -5.58
N TYR A 36 -16.51 19.67 -4.81
CA TYR A 36 -17.91 19.81 -5.23
C TYR A 36 -18.11 20.74 -6.43
N ASP A 37 -17.17 21.66 -6.64
CA ASP A 37 -17.14 22.61 -7.75
C ASP A 37 -16.42 22.07 -8.99
N ALA A 38 -15.80 20.89 -8.89
CA ALA A 38 -15.20 20.22 -10.04
C ALA A 38 -16.31 19.59 -10.91
N ARG A 39 -16.06 19.58 -12.22
CA ARG A 39 -17.03 19.03 -13.17
C ARG A 39 -17.11 17.51 -13.15
N HIS A 40 -15.96 16.85 -12.87
CA HIS A 40 -15.83 15.39 -12.88
C HIS A 40 -14.93 14.92 -11.75
N ASN A 41 -15.40 13.93 -11.01
CA ASN A 41 -14.66 13.17 -10.01
C ASN A 41 -14.68 11.69 -10.43
N CYS A 42 -13.90 11.35 -11.45
CA CYS A 42 -13.85 9.99 -11.99
C CYS A 42 -13.14 9.07 -11.02
N TRP A 43 -13.60 7.84 -10.89
CA TRP A 43 -13.06 6.91 -9.89
C TRP A 43 -13.02 5.47 -10.36
N CYS A 44 -12.16 4.69 -9.74
CA CYS A 44 -12.17 3.23 -9.82
C CYS A 44 -11.72 2.64 -8.49
N TYR A 45 -12.16 1.40 -8.21
CA TYR A 45 -11.62 0.59 -7.13
C TYR A 45 -11.57 -0.89 -7.50
N LEU A 46 -10.59 -1.58 -6.93
CA LEU A 46 -10.38 -3.01 -7.04
C LEU A 46 -10.21 -3.58 -5.64
N LEU A 47 -10.97 -4.62 -5.33
CA LEU A 47 -10.86 -5.34 -4.06
C LEU A 47 -10.45 -6.78 -4.34
N GLN A 48 -9.57 -7.31 -3.51
CA GLN A 48 -9.11 -8.70 -3.61
C GLN A 48 -10.22 -9.65 -3.18
N GLU A 49 -10.89 -9.34 -2.07
CA GLU A 49 -12.02 -10.13 -1.60
C GLU A 49 -13.18 -10.04 -2.60
N GLY A 50 -13.69 -11.19 -3.02
CA GLY A 50 -14.76 -11.29 -4.02
C GLY A 50 -14.40 -10.84 -5.43
N GLY A 51 -13.15 -10.42 -5.69
CA GLY A 51 -12.71 -9.95 -7.01
C GLY A 51 -13.50 -8.74 -7.53
N VAL A 52 -13.93 -7.86 -6.63
CA VAL A 52 -14.79 -6.73 -6.96
C VAL A 52 -14.04 -5.67 -7.72
N VAL A 53 -14.59 -5.28 -8.88
CA VAL A 53 -14.05 -4.22 -9.72
C VAL A 53 -15.16 -3.26 -10.09
N ARG A 54 -14.98 -1.97 -9.84
CA ARG A 54 -15.93 -0.90 -10.18
C ARG A 54 -15.22 0.35 -10.66
N TYR A 55 -15.89 1.10 -11.53
CA TYR A 55 -15.39 2.39 -12.01
C TYR A 55 -16.53 3.29 -12.48
N SER A 56 -16.25 4.57 -12.63
CA SER A 56 -17.15 5.57 -13.18
C SER A 56 -16.40 6.67 -13.93
N ASP A 57 -16.94 7.05 -15.06
CA ASP A 57 -16.47 8.20 -15.83
C ASP A 57 -17.03 9.53 -15.30
N ASP A 58 -17.99 9.50 -14.35
CA ASP A 58 -18.59 10.67 -13.68
C ASP A 58 -18.91 11.84 -14.64
N GLY A 59 -19.58 11.53 -15.76
CA GLY A 59 -20.00 12.50 -16.78
C GLY A 59 -18.95 12.86 -17.84
N GLU A 60 -17.74 12.30 -17.79
CA GLU A 60 -16.84 12.30 -18.95
C GLU A 60 -17.38 11.37 -20.04
N PRO A 61 -16.95 11.50 -21.30
CA PRO A 61 -17.35 10.56 -22.36
C PRO A 61 -17.05 9.11 -21.96
N GLN A 62 -17.98 8.21 -22.22
CA GLN A 62 -17.92 6.82 -21.81
C GLN A 62 -16.58 6.15 -22.17
N GLY A 63 -15.96 5.50 -21.20
CA GLY A 63 -14.70 4.77 -21.35
C GLY A 63 -13.45 5.63 -21.46
N THR A 64 -13.55 6.95 -21.21
CA THR A 64 -12.39 7.84 -21.32
C THR A 64 -11.69 8.14 -19.99
N ALA A 65 -12.26 7.76 -18.86
CA ALA A 65 -11.73 8.06 -17.54
C ALA A 65 -11.61 6.83 -16.63
N GLY A 66 -12.74 6.30 -16.14
CA GLY A 66 -12.75 5.25 -15.13
C GLY A 66 -12.07 3.96 -15.57
N GLN A 67 -12.39 3.47 -16.78
CA GLN A 67 -11.74 2.27 -17.33
C GLN A 67 -10.24 2.44 -17.59
N PRO A 68 -9.73 3.54 -18.18
CA PRO A 68 -8.31 3.82 -18.31
C PRO A 68 -7.57 3.85 -16.96
N MET A 69 -8.15 4.44 -15.92
CA MET A 69 -7.60 4.43 -14.56
C MET A 69 -7.52 3.01 -14.01
N LEU A 70 -8.60 2.23 -14.13
CA LEU A 70 -8.67 0.85 -13.71
C LEU A 70 -7.57 -0.01 -14.35
N ASN A 71 -7.35 0.15 -15.64
CA ASN A 71 -6.35 -0.60 -16.39
C ASN A 71 -4.91 -0.38 -15.86
N VAL A 72 -4.62 0.77 -15.24
CA VAL A 72 -3.31 1.04 -14.60
C VAL A 72 -3.09 0.04 -13.47
N PHE A 73 -4.06 -0.08 -12.55
CA PHE A 73 -3.95 -0.96 -11.38
C PHE A 73 -3.94 -2.44 -11.77
N GLN A 74 -4.75 -2.83 -12.77
CA GLN A 74 -4.78 -4.20 -13.27
C GLN A 74 -3.43 -4.62 -13.89
N ARG A 75 -2.78 -3.76 -14.68
CA ARG A 75 -1.47 -4.03 -15.28
C ARG A 75 -0.37 -4.19 -14.24
N GLU A 76 -0.43 -3.44 -13.15
CA GLU A 76 0.51 -3.53 -12.04
C GLU A 76 0.14 -4.63 -11.03
N SER A 77 -0.96 -5.37 -11.28
CA SER A 77 -1.51 -6.39 -10.37
C SER A 77 -1.80 -5.85 -8.97
N VAL A 78 -2.25 -4.59 -8.89
CA VAL A 78 -2.62 -3.93 -7.63
C VAL A 78 -4.08 -4.20 -7.32
N THR A 79 -4.35 -4.63 -6.11
CA THR A 79 -5.69 -4.82 -5.53
C THR A 79 -5.82 -4.03 -4.24
N ASN A 80 -7.02 -4.02 -3.64
CA ASN A 80 -7.33 -3.29 -2.42
C ASN A 80 -6.99 -1.79 -2.55
N VAL A 81 -7.41 -1.20 -3.66
CA VAL A 81 -7.12 0.19 -4.04
C VAL A 81 -8.39 0.91 -4.46
N CYS A 82 -8.52 2.17 -4.04
CA CYS A 82 -9.47 3.14 -4.56
C CYS A 82 -8.69 4.34 -5.09
N CYS A 83 -9.03 4.79 -6.30
CA CYS A 83 -8.44 5.97 -6.92
C CYS A 83 -9.55 6.91 -7.41
N VAL A 84 -9.40 8.19 -7.10
CA VAL A 84 -10.27 9.26 -7.61
C VAL A 84 -9.41 10.28 -8.32
N VAL A 85 -9.79 10.63 -9.56
CA VAL A 85 -9.17 11.71 -10.33
C VAL A 85 -10.20 12.79 -10.58
N THR A 86 -9.98 13.93 -9.96
CA THR A 86 -10.81 15.14 -10.07
C THR A 86 -10.30 15.98 -11.21
N ARG A 87 -11.19 16.45 -12.10
CA ARG A 87 -10.83 17.33 -13.20
C ARG A 87 -11.56 18.66 -13.16
N TYR A 88 -10.79 19.72 -13.24
CA TYR A 88 -11.25 21.08 -13.55
C TYR A 88 -11.00 21.38 -15.04
N PHE A 89 -12.07 21.68 -15.77
CA PHE A 89 -11.98 21.96 -17.20
C PHE A 89 -11.33 23.33 -17.47
N GLY A 90 -10.33 23.36 -18.30
CA GLY A 90 -9.55 24.58 -18.63
C GLY A 90 -10.00 25.32 -19.90
N GLY A 91 -11.20 25.04 -20.43
CA GLY A 91 -11.73 25.72 -21.64
C GLY A 91 -11.19 25.12 -22.96
N VAL A 92 -10.26 24.18 -22.94
CA VAL A 92 -9.71 23.53 -24.14
C VAL A 92 -10.07 22.04 -24.13
N LEU A 93 -10.72 21.56 -25.19
CA LEU A 93 -11.07 20.15 -25.33
C LEU A 93 -9.84 19.28 -25.54
N LEU A 94 -9.75 18.19 -24.77
CA LEU A 94 -8.68 17.20 -24.92
C LEU A 94 -8.99 16.18 -26.02
N GLY A 95 -10.28 15.94 -26.29
CA GLY A 95 -10.77 14.83 -27.09
C GLY A 95 -10.66 13.47 -26.35
N ALA A 96 -11.33 12.42 -26.85
CA ALA A 96 -11.37 11.13 -26.19
C ALA A 96 -9.97 10.54 -25.87
N GLY A 97 -9.07 10.52 -26.88
CA GLY A 97 -7.71 10.04 -26.68
C GLY A 97 -6.87 10.89 -25.73
N GLY A 98 -7.13 12.21 -25.66
CA GLY A 98 -6.48 13.12 -24.71
C GLY A 98 -6.95 12.85 -23.27
N LEU A 99 -8.26 12.65 -23.08
CA LEU A 99 -8.84 12.29 -21.80
C LEU A 99 -8.29 10.95 -21.29
N THR A 100 -8.33 9.93 -22.13
CA THR A 100 -7.79 8.60 -21.79
C THR A 100 -6.34 8.69 -21.28
N ARG A 101 -5.47 9.42 -22.01
CA ARG A 101 -4.08 9.62 -21.57
C ARG A 101 -3.96 10.38 -20.26
N ALA A 102 -4.78 11.43 -20.08
CA ALA A 102 -4.73 12.25 -18.88
C ALA A 102 -5.17 11.48 -17.63
N TYR A 103 -6.27 10.72 -17.72
CA TYR A 103 -6.75 9.90 -16.60
C TYR A 103 -5.81 8.72 -16.29
N THR A 104 -5.26 8.06 -17.32
CA THR A 104 -4.21 7.04 -17.15
C THR A 104 -2.99 7.62 -16.44
N LYS A 105 -2.53 8.80 -16.88
CA LYS A 105 -1.41 9.49 -16.25
C LYS A 105 -1.70 9.84 -14.79
N GLY A 106 -2.88 10.39 -14.49
CA GLY A 106 -3.27 10.75 -13.13
C GLY A 106 -3.25 9.55 -12.18
N ALA A 107 -3.82 8.42 -12.60
CA ALA A 107 -3.81 7.19 -11.82
C ALA A 107 -2.38 6.64 -11.64
N LYS A 108 -1.56 6.65 -12.69
CA LYS A 108 -0.16 6.18 -12.63
C LYS A 108 0.70 7.08 -11.74
N ASP A 109 0.63 8.39 -11.90
CA ASP A 109 1.38 9.34 -11.06
C ASP A 109 1.03 9.18 -9.56
N ALA A 110 -0.26 8.95 -9.25
CA ALA A 110 -0.70 8.72 -7.88
C ALA A 110 -0.18 7.39 -7.32
N LEU A 111 -0.17 6.33 -8.13
CA LEU A 111 0.36 5.03 -7.76
C LEU A 111 1.88 5.09 -7.53
N ASP A 112 2.61 5.74 -8.43
CA ASP A 112 4.07 5.86 -8.33
C ASP A 112 4.48 6.69 -7.11
N ALA A 113 3.69 7.70 -6.74
CA ALA A 113 3.96 8.54 -5.58
C ALA A 113 3.81 7.80 -4.23
N VAL A 114 2.97 6.76 -4.17
CA VAL A 114 2.78 5.97 -2.93
C VAL A 114 3.54 4.65 -2.93
N GLY A 115 3.93 4.16 -4.10
CA GLY A 115 4.56 2.86 -4.28
C GLY A 115 3.57 1.70 -4.17
N ILE A 116 4.07 0.50 -4.42
CA ILE A 116 3.33 -0.75 -4.30
C ILE A 116 3.98 -1.59 -3.20
N SER A 117 3.18 -2.11 -2.28
CA SER A 117 3.65 -3.12 -1.33
C SER A 117 3.07 -4.49 -1.66
N THR A 118 3.87 -5.52 -1.52
CA THR A 118 3.41 -6.90 -1.66
C THR A 118 3.02 -7.42 -0.27
N MET A 119 1.77 -7.90 -0.14
CA MET A 119 1.36 -8.59 1.09
C MET A 119 1.96 -10.00 1.08
N SER A 120 2.72 -10.34 2.07
CA SER A 120 3.30 -11.66 2.26
C SER A 120 3.01 -12.20 3.65
N LEU A 121 3.00 -13.52 3.78
CA LEU A 121 2.83 -14.18 5.06
C LEU A 121 4.14 -14.06 5.86
N TRP A 122 4.03 -13.53 7.08
CA TRP A 122 5.13 -13.40 8.03
C TRP A 122 4.85 -14.29 9.23
N THR A 123 5.90 -14.90 9.77
CA THR A 123 5.82 -15.67 11.01
C THR A 123 6.02 -14.75 12.21
N LEU A 124 5.16 -14.88 13.22
CA LEU A 124 5.26 -14.13 14.47
C LEU A 124 5.97 -14.98 15.53
N TRP A 125 6.85 -14.36 16.29
CA TRP A 125 7.66 -14.99 17.31
C TRP A 125 7.73 -14.13 18.56
N ASP A 126 7.53 -14.78 19.72
CA ASP A 126 7.83 -14.17 21.01
C ASP A 126 9.30 -14.44 21.36
N VAL A 127 10.04 -13.37 21.49
CA VAL A 127 11.49 -13.38 21.78
C VAL A 127 11.71 -12.79 23.16
N PRO A 128 11.93 -13.64 24.20
CA PRO A 128 12.31 -13.13 25.50
C PRO A 128 13.72 -12.57 25.45
N CYS A 129 13.98 -11.48 26.17
CA CYS A 129 15.33 -10.98 26.35
C CYS A 129 15.48 -10.20 27.67
N THR A 130 16.72 -10.14 28.14
CA THR A 130 17.06 -9.31 29.30
C THR A 130 17.31 -7.87 28.87
N TYR A 131 17.16 -6.91 29.79
CA TYR A 131 17.43 -5.50 29.55
C TYR A 131 18.80 -5.22 28.91
N PRO A 132 19.91 -5.84 29.35
CA PRO A 132 21.22 -5.63 28.72
C PRO A 132 21.33 -6.10 27.26
N LEU A 133 20.52 -7.07 26.84
CA LEU A 133 20.54 -7.62 25.48
C LEU A 133 19.50 -6.97 24.54
N PHE A 134 18.59 -6.18 25.07
CA PHE A 134 17.41 -5.66 24.35
C PHE A 134 17.75 -4.98 23.02
N GLU A 135 18.66 -3.98 23.04
CA GLU A 135 19.00 -3.24 21.81
C GLU A 135 19.74 -4.13 20.80
N ARG A 136 20.57 -5.07 21.28
CA ARG A 136 21.28 -6.00 20.40
C ARG A 136 20.34 -6.99 19.74
N VAL A 137 19.36 -7.53 20.50
CA VAL A 137 18.31 -8.43 19.97
C VAL A 137 17.50 -7.71 18.89
N LYS A 138 17.11 -6.45 19.10
CA LYS A 138 16.40 -5.64 18.08
C LYS A 138 17.22 -5.46 16.80
N LEU A 139 18.52 -5.20 16.94
CA LEU A 139 19.42 -5.08 15.78
C LEU A 139 19.51 -6.39 14.99
N GLU A 140 19.62 -7.53 15.68
CA GLU A 140 19.67 -8.83 15.01
C GLU A 140 18.34 -9.20 14.34
N ILE A 141 17.18 -8.88 14.96
CA ILE A 141 15.88 -9.01 14.32
C ILE A 141 15.84 -8.24 12.98
N THR A 142 16.27 -6.97 13.01
CA THR A 142 16.30 -6.12 11.82
C THR A 142 17.30 -6.64 10.78
N ALA A 143 18.45 -7.12 11.20
CA ALA A 143 19.47 -7.69 10.31
C ALA A 143 19.01 -8.97 9.58
N CYS A 144 18.03 -9.69 10.15
CA CYS A 144 17.38 -10.84 9.53
C CYS A 144 16.11 -10.46 8.74
N GLY A 145 15.90 -9.17 8.44
CA GLY A 145 14.73 -8.66 7.74
C GLY A 145 13.46 -8.64 8.59
N GLY A 146 13.56 -8.93 9.89
CA GLY A 146 12.43 -8.92 10.81
C GLY A 146 12.07 -7.51 11.29
N VAL A 147 10.88 -7.37 11.86
CA VAL A 147 10.38 -6.16 12.49
C VAL A 147 9.83 -6.46 13.88
N VAL A 148 10.09 -5.57 14.84
CA VAL A 148 9.47 -5.65 16.17
C VAL A 148 8.07 -5.06 16.08
N ARG A 149 7.04 -5.86 16.43
CA ARG A 149 5.63 -5.48 16.41
C ARG A 149 5.17 -4.91 17.72
N ASP A 150 5.65 -5.50 18.81
CA ASP A 150 5.29 -5.11 20.16
C ASP A 150 6.42 -5.39 21.13
N THR A 151 6.40 -4.72 22.28
CA THR A 151 7.38 -4.89 23.37
C THR A 151 6.69 -4.83 24.71
N GLU A 152 6.72 -5.93 25.45
CA GLU A 152 6.23 -6.01 26.81
C GLU A 152 7.38 -5.89 27.79
N TYR A 153 7.25 -4.96 28.74
CA TYR A 153 8.26 -4.70 29.78
C TYR A 153 7.80 -5.31 31.10
N GLY A 154 8.61 -6.17 31.67
CA GLY A 154 8.36 -6.83 32.95
C GLY A 154 9.66 -7.05 33.74
N ALA A 155 9.76 -8.15 34.47
CA ALA A 155 11.02 -8.58 35.08
C ALA A 155 12.09 -8.83 34.00
N ASP A 156 11.68 -9.41 32.90
CA ASP A 156 12.37 -9.49 31.62
C ASP A 156 11.54 -8.80 30.53
N ILE A 157 12.13 -8.57 29.36
CA ILE A 157 11.46 -7.99 28.20
C ILE A 157 10.99 -9.13 27.29
N ARG A 158 9.78 -9.01 26.73
CA ARG A 158 9.28 -9.87 25.67
C ARG A 158 9.04 -9.05 24.43
N LEU A 159 9.75 -9.38 23.36
CA LEU A 159 9.57 -8.77 22.03
C LEU A 159 8.65 -9.67 21.20
N ARG A 160 7.60 -9.12 20.60
CA ARG A 160 6.90 -9.78 19.50
C ARG A 160 7.52 -9.35 18.19
N ALA A 161 8.23 -10.26 17.54
CA ALA A 161 8.89 -10.04 16.27
C ALA A 161 8.15 -10.75 15.14
N ALA A 162 8.08 -10.10 13.97
CA ALA A 162 7.61 -10.71 12.74
C ALA A 162 8.78 -10.89 11.78
N PHE A 163 8.89 -12.06 11.16
CA PHE A 163 9.92 -12.37 10.17
C PHE A 163 9.29 -12.77 8.83
N PRO A 164 9.87 -12.32 7.70
CA PRO A 164 9.54 -12.85 6.39
C PRO A 164 10.01 -14.31 6.26
N ALA A 165 9.60 -14.99 5.20
CA ALA A 165 10.05 -16.36 4.93
C ALA A 165 11.57 -16.48 5.02
N GLY A 166 12.07 -17.45 5.78
CA GLY A 166 13.50 -17.69 6.00
C GLY A 166 14.18 -16.75 7.01
N GLY A 167 13.53 -15.67 7.45
CA GLY A 167 14.13 -14.71 8.38
C GLY A 167 14.30 -15.27 9.79
N ALA A 168 13.33 -16.03 10.27
CA ALA A 168 13.37 -16.65 11.58
C ALA A 168 14.51 -17.70 11.68
N GLU A 169 14.69 -18.52 10.64
CA GLU A 169 15.77 -19.51 10.57
C GLU A 169 17.17 -18.86 10.61
N GLN A 170 17.30 -17.67 10.03
CA GLN A 170 18.55 -16.89 10.11
C GLN A 170 18.76 -16.25 11.49
N PHE A 171 17.69 -15.88 12.16
CA PHE A 171 17.74 -15.22 13.46
C PHE A 171 18.08 -16.18 14.62
N VAL A 172 17.56 -17.43 14.60
CA VAL A 172 17.79 -18.43 15.68
C VAL A 172 19.28 -18.58 16.05
N PRO A 173 20.20 -18.88 15.12
CA PRO A 173 21.62 -19.04 15.48
C PRO A 173 22.23 -17.75 16.05
N ARG A 174 21.82 -16.57 15.57
CA ARG A 174 22.30 -15.27 16.07
C ARG A 174 21.81 -15.01 17.50
N LEU A 175 20.54 -15.32 17.80
CA LEU A 175 20.01 -15.23 19.15
C LEU A 175 20.75 -16.18 20.10
N THR A 176 21.01 -17.41 19.66
CA THR A 176 21.75 -18.41 20.43
C THR A 176 23.18 -17.94 20.76
N GLU A 177 23.91 -17.41 19.78
CA GLU A 177 25.25 -16.85 19.97
C GLU A 177 25.20 -15.63 20.91
N LEU A 178 24.30 -14.69 20.67
CA LEU A 178 24.15 -13.47 21.46
C LEU A 178 23.88 -13.73 22.94
N SER A 179 23.08 -14.76 23.22
CA SER A 179 22.63 -15.12 24.56
C SER A 179 23.40 -16.26 25.20
N ALA A 180 24.47 -16.78 24.54
CA ALA A 180 25.15 -18.00 24.92
C ALA A 180 24.19 -19.18 25.18
N GLY A 181 23.11 -19.28 24.39
CA GLY A 181 22.11 -20.32 24.46
C GLY A 181 21.06 -20.17 25.57
N SER A 182 21.07 -19.04 26.30
CA SER A 182 20.12 -18.83 27.41
C SER A 182 18.75 -18.35 26.98
N LEU A 183 18.57 -17.87 25.75
CA LEU A 183 17.32 -17.38 25.21
C LEU A 183 16.84 -18.28 24.06
N ALA A 184 15.55 -18.56 24.05
CA ALA A 184 14.86 -19.25 22.96
C ALA A 184 13.61 -18.48 22.61
N MET A 185 13.27 -18.43 21.32
CA MET A 185 12.05 -17.83 20.85
C MET A 185 10.95 -18.86 20.70
N GLU A 186 9.70 -18.43 20.83
CA GLU A 186 8.49 -19.26 20.71
C GLU A 186 7.63 -18.77 19.56
N ALA A 187 7.08 -19.70 18.75
CA ALA A 187 6.16 -19.34 17.67
C ALA A 187 4.87 -18.74 18.25
N ALA A 188 4.48 -17.57 17.71
CA ALA A 188 3.31 -16.82 18.16
C ALA A 188 2.21 -16.70 17.07
N GLY A 189 2.41 -17.34 15.91
CA GLY A 189 1.44 -17.37 14.82
C GLY A 189 1.99 -16.84 13.49
N GLU A 190 1.07 -16.42 12.66
CA GLU A 190 1.36 -15.88 11.32
C GLU A 190 0.48 -14.67 11.05
N GLU A 191 0.97 -13.72 10.26
CA GLU A 191 0.23 -12.52 9.86
C GLU A 191 0.62 -12.10 8.44
N PHE A 192 -0.35 -11.62 7.65
CA PHE A 192 -0.04 -10.97 6.38
C PHE A 192 0.42 -9.53 6.62
N LEU A 193 1.66 -9.25 6.29
CA LEU A 193 2.26 -7.93 6.43
C LEU A 193 2.71 -7.37 5.07
N PRO A 194 2.64 -6.03 4.89
CA PRO A 194 3.16 -5.39 3.70
C PRO A 194 4.70 -5.42 3.71
N GLY A 195 5.27 -6.01 2.66
CA GLY A 195 6.68 -5.86 2.31
C GLY A 195 6.84 -4.82 1.20
N LEU A 196 7.94 -4.08 1.17
CA LEU A 196 8.25 -3.23 0.02
C LEU A 196 8.42 -4.12 -1.21
N ARG A 197 7.70 -3.80 -2.30
CA ARG A 197 7.99 -4.39 -3.61
C ARG A 197 9.36 -3.88 -4.02
N GLU A 198 10.33 -4.76 -4.17
CA GLU A 198 11.60 -4.40 -4.81
C GLU A 198 11.25 -3.77 -6.16
N SER A 199 11.68 -2.53 -6.36
CA SER A 199 11.51 -1.87 -7.64
C SER A 199 12.20 -2.75 -8.70
N ALA A 200 11.45 -3.14 -9.74
CA ALA A 200 11.97 -3.89 -10.88
C ALA A 200 12.91 -3.02 -11.76
N ASN A 201 13.82 -2.27 -11.14
CA ASN A 201 14.88 -1.48 -11.76
C ASN A 201 16.22 -2.10 -11.41
N GLY A 202 16.52 -3.21 -12.07
CA GLY A 202 17.78 -3.91 -12.00
C GLY A 202 17.98 -4.78 -13.23
N THR A 203 18.05 -4.15 -14.40
CA THR A 203 18.86 -4.58 -15.58
C THR A 203 18.88 -3.50 -16.62
#